data_9487c8c5266e23c8ad2b159a5293a94b
#
_entry.id   9487c8c5266e23c8ad2b159a5293a94b
#
_cell.length_a   1.000
_cell.length_b   1.000
_cell.length_c   1.000
_cell.angle_alpha   90.00
_cell.angle_beta   90.00
_cell.angle_gamma   90.00
#
_symmetry.space_group_name_H-M   'P 1'
#
loop_
_entity.id
_entity.type
_entity.pdbx_description
1 polymer ?
#
loop_
_entity_poly.entity_id
_entity_poly.type
_entity_poly.pdbx_seq_one_letter_code
_entity_poly.pdbx_strand_id
1 'polypeptide(L)'
;MKYLTNAFSIQMLREPNCLVSFHELEYDEFKALSYDAYSVVGHEDLANILGVKYNSENIKLNKDDVCFVAQVWGGRLPEGTTELPEGVELRFYCVKIIENLKIGE
;
A
#
# COMPACT_ATOMS: atom_id res chain seq x y z
N MET A 1 -3.16 8.94 -10.43
CA MET A 1 -4.17 8.17 -9.68
C MET A 1 -3.62 7.73 -8.34
N LYS A 2 -4.46 7.66 -7.31
CA LYS A 2 -4.07 7.19 -5.98
C LYS A 2 -4.60 5.80 -5.74
N TYR A 3 -3.74 4.92 -5.26
CA TYR A 3 -4.11 3.56 -4.85
C TYR A 3 -3.82 3.34 -3.37
N LEU A 4 -4.56 2.42 -2.77
CA LEU A 4 -4.32 1.97 -1.39
C LEU A 4 -4.21 0.45 -1.39
N THR A 5 -3.09 -0.07 -0.88
CA THR A 5 -2.84 -1.50 -0.79
C THR A 5 -2.38 -1.89 0.61
N ASN A 6 -2.35 -3.20 0.88
CA ASN A 6 -1.81 -3.75 2.12
C ASN A 6 -0.38 -4.27 1.98
N ALA A 7 0.17 -4.28 0.78
CA ALA A 7 1.56 -4.69 0.53
C ALA A 7 2.02 -4.13 -0.81
N PHE A 8 3.22 -3.57 -0.83
CA PHE A 8 3.85 -3.13 -2.06
C PHE A 8 4.66 -4.28 -2.64
N SER A 9 4.55 -4.49 -3.95
CA SER A 9 5.28 -5.53 -4.67
C SER A 9 5.93 -4.95 -5.92
N ILE A 10 7.11 -5.46 -6.27
CA ILE A 10 7.81 -5.10 -7.50
C ILE A 10 6.92 -5.37 -8.72
N GLN A 11 6.07 -6.41 -8.65
CA GLN A 11 5.14 -6.74 -9.73
C GLN A 11 4.13 -5.63 -10.04
N MET A 12 3.94 -4.69 -9.12
CA MET A 12 3.05 -3.54 -9.32
C MET A 12 3.70 -2.47 -10.21
N LEU A 13 5.00 -2.54 -10.44
CA LEU A 13 5.70 -1.58 -11.28
C LEU A 13 5.47 -1.91 -12.75
N ARG A 14 4.89 -0.97 -13.50
CA ARG A 14 4.71 -1.13 -14.94
C ARG A 14 6.05 -1.07 -15.66
N GLU A 15 6.93 -0.16 -15.19
CA GLU A 15 8.29 -0.03 -15.70
C GLU A 15 9.26 -0.51 -14.62
N PRO A 16 9.87 -1.69 -14.77
CA PRO A 16 10.69 -2.27 -13.68
C PRO A 16 12.01 -1.56 -13.43
N ASN A 17 12.50 -0.76 -14.36
CA ASN A 17 13.73 0.01 -14.20
C ASN A 17 13.36 1.42 -13.74
N CYS A 18 13.27 1.62 -12.44
CA CYS A 18 12.83 2.89 -11.89
C CYS A 18 13.38 3.14 -10.49
N LEU A 19 13.35 4.41 -10.10
CA LEU A 19 13.60 4.82 -8.72
C LEU A 19 12.25 4.97 -8.02
N VAL A 20 12.13 4.36 -6.85
CA VAL A 20 10.91 4.39 -6.05
C VAL A 20 11.23 5.00 -4.70
N SER A 21 10.42 5.95 -4.26
CA SER A 21 10.54 6.53 -2.93
C SER A 21 9.51 5.92 -1.99
N PHE A 22 9.94 5.67 -0.75
CA PHE A 22 9.09 5.23 0.34
C PHE A 22 9.14 6.28 1.43
N HIS A 23 7.97 6.78 1.81
CA HIS A 23 7.86 7.76 2.87
C HIS A 23 6.89 7.25 3.92
N GLU A 24 7.38 7.02 5.14
CA GLU A 24 6.52 6.57 6.24
C GLU A 24 5.67 7.72 6.75
N LEU A 25 4.39 7.44 6.97
CA LEU A 25 3.40 8.40 7.40
C LEU A 25 2.87 8.03 8.78
N GLU A 26 2.54 9.04 9.57
CA GLU A 26 1.69 8.86 10.74
C GLU A 26 0.28 8.50 10.27
N TYR A 27 -0.47 7.81 11.12
CA TYR A 27 -1.82 7.35 10.76
C TYR A 27 -2.73 8.48 10.31
N ASP A 28 -2.70 9.62 11.00
CA ASP A 28 -3.57 10.75 10.66
C ASP A 28 -3.23 11.34 9.28
N GLU A 29 -1.94 11.43 8.95
CA GLU A 29 -1.50 11.86 7.62
C GLU A 29 -1.95 10.86 6.55
N PHE A 30 -1.75 9.58 6.80
CA PHE A 30 -2.16 8.52 5.90
C PHE A 30 -3.65 8.61 5.61
N LYS A 31 -4.46 8.73 6.65
CA LYS A 31 -5.91 8.80 6.52
C LYS A 31 -6.35 10.03 5.72
N ALA A 32 -5.74 11.18 6.00
CA ALA A 32 -6.05 12.43 5.31
C ALA A 32 -5.68 12.40 3.82
N LEU A 33 -4.56 11.76 3.48
CA LEU A 33 -4.04 11.73 2.11
C LEU A 33 -4.65 10.63 1.26
N SER A 34 -5.08 9.52 1.87
CA SER A 34 -5.53 8.33 1.14
C SER A 34 -7.05 8.15 1.11
N TYR A 35 -7.82 9.10 1.66
CA TYR A 35 -9.27 8.92 1.80
C TYR A 35 -9.99 8.71 0.45
N ASP A 36 -9.47 9.27 -0.63
CA ASP A 36 -10.02 9.18 -1.98
C ASP A 36 -9.28 8.16 -2.86
N ALA A 37 -8.38 7.36 -2.28
CA ALA A 37 -7.61 6.39 -3.04
C ALA A 37 -8.47 5.19 -3.43
N TYR A 38 -8.14 4.62 -4.61
CA TYR A 38 -8.75 3.39 -5.08
C TYR A 38 -8.17 2.21 -4.28
N SER A 39 -9.04 1.50 -3.56
CA SER A 39 -8.59 0.38 -2.72
C SER A 39 -8.31 -0.87 -3.53
N VAL A 40 -7.11 -1.41 -3.34
CA VAL A 40 -6.70 -2.74 -3.80
C VAL A 40 -6.16 -3.55 -2.61
N VAL A 41 -6.78 -3.34 -1.45
CA VAL A 41 -6.47 -4.11 -0.24
C VAL A 41 -7.03 -5.51 -0.41
N GLY A 42 -6.15 -6.47 -0.62
CA GLY A 42 -6.48 -7.85 -0.95
C GLY A 42 -6.60 -8.77 0.27
N HIS A 43 -6.72 -8.22 1.46
CA HIS A 43 -6.93 -8.94 2.71
C HIS A 43 -8.22 -8.43 3.35
N GLU A 44 -9.23 -9.29 3.41
CA GLU A 44 -10.58 -8.89 3.82
C GLU A 44 -10.61 -8.33 5.24
N ASP A 45 -9.98 -9.01 6.20
CA ASP A 45 -9.98 -8.56 7.60
C ASP A 45 -9.26 -7.23 7.75
N LEU A 46 -8.15 -7.04 7.04
CA LEU A 46 -7.42 -5.77 7.07
C LEU A 46 -8.24 -4.65 6.43
N ALA A 47 -8.93 -4.92 5.33
CA ALA A 47 -9.83 -3.95 4.72
C ALA A 47 -10.91 -3.50 5.71
N ASN A 48 -11.48 -4.44 6.47
CA ASN A 48 -12.47 -4.14 7.50
C ASN A 48 -11.88 -3.28 8.63
N ILE A 49 -10.67 -3.62 9.10
CA ILE A 49 -9.98 -2.84 10.13
C ILE A 49 -9.70 -1.42 9.65
N LEU A 50 -9.28 -1.26 8.40
CA LEU A 50 -9.00 0.05 7.81
C LEU A 50 -10.25 0.83 7.42
N GLY A 51 -11.40 0.16 7.32
CA GLY A 51 -12.63 0.79 6.86
C GLY A 51 -12.64 1.08 5.37
N VAL A 52 -11.96 0.25 4.57
CA VAL A 52 -11.87 0.40 3.13
C VAL A 52 -12.42 -0.82 2.42
N LYS A 53 -12.63 -0.71 1.11
CA LYS A 53 -13.18 -1.79 0.30
C LYS A 53 -12.14 -2.91 0.13
N TYR A 54 -12.56 -4.14 0.39
CA TYR A 54 -11.79 -5.33 0.00
C TYR A 54 -11.76 -5.44 -1.53
N ASN A 55 -10.56 -5.59 -2.09
CA ASN A 55 -10.39 -5.73 -3.53
C ASN A 55 -9.03 -6.37 -3.81
N SER A 56 -9.05 -7.55 -4.43
CA SER A 56 -7.83 -8.31 -4.75
C SER A 56 -7.33 -8.08 -6.17
N GLU A 57 -7.78 -7.02 -6.81
CA GLU A 57 -7.35 -6.66 -8.16
C GLU A 57 -5.84 -6.41 -8.22
N ASN A 58 -5.20 -6.88 -9.27
CA ASN A 58 -3.80 -6.57 -9.56
C ASN A 58 -3.73 -5.27 -10.35
N ILE A 59 -2.90 -4.35 -9.87
CA ILE A 59 -2.71 -3.05 -10.53
C ILE A 59 -1.28 -2.91 -11.02
N LYS A 60 -1.09 -1.98 -11.96
CA LYS A 60 0.23 -1.56 -12.43
C LYS A 60 0.37 -0.07 -12.21
N LEU A 61 1.46 0.32 -11.54
CA LEU A 61 1.74 1.72 -11.22
C LEU A 61 2.56 2.38 -12.33
N ASN A 62 2.12 3.55 -12.71
CA ASN A 62 2.84 4.46 -13.61
C ASN A 62 3.52 5.56 -12.79
N LYS A 63 4.41 6.31 -13.46
CA LYS A 63 5.19 7.38 -12.82
C LYS A 63 4.34 8.41 -12.07
N ASP A 64 3.15 8.72 -12.57
CA ASP A 64 2.29 9.73 -11.95
C ASP A 64 1.35 9.18 -10.88
N ASP A 65 1.40 7.87 -10.65
CA ASP A 65 0.56 7.24 -9.63
C ASP A 65 1.20 7.36 -8.25
N VAL A 66 0.34 7.39 -7.24
CA VAL A 66 0.74 7.37 -5.84
C VAL A 66 0.13 6.13 -5.20
N CYS A 67 0.94 5.36 -4.50
CA CYS A 67 0.46 4.16 -3.81
C CYS A 67 0.61 4.33 -2.30
N PHE A 68 -0.50 4.30 -1.60
CA PHE A 68 -0.51 4.27 -0.15
C PHE A 68 -0.50 2.83 0.31
N VAL A 69 0.33 2.52 1.30
CA VAL A 69 0.48 1.16 1.82
C VAL A 69 0.19 1.16 3.31
N ALA A 70 -0.73 0.30 3.71
CA ALA A 70 -0.98 -0.01 5.13
C ALA A 70 -0.52 -1.45 5.35
N GLN A 71 0.66 -1.62 5.92
CA GLN A 71 1.29 -2.92 6.04
C GLN A 71 1.32 -3.42 7.48
N VAL A 72 1.02 -4.71 7.65
CA VAL A 72 1.08 -5.38 8.95
C VAL A 72 2.54 -5.72 9.28
N TRP A 73 2.96 -5.35 10.48
CA TRP A 73 4.29 -5.64 11.01
C TRP A 73 4.17 -6.41 12.32
N GLY A 74 5.14 -7.25 12.61
CA GLY A 74 5.24 -7.94 13.90
C GLY A 74 4.50 -9.26 13.99
N GLY A 75 3.82 -9.67 12.93
CA GLY A 75 3.08 -10.94 12.92
C GLY A 75 2.05 -10.99 11.82
N ARG A 76 1.11 -11.93 11.97
CA ARG A 76 0.00 -12.12 11.02
C ARG A 76 -1.31 -11.72 11.66
N LEU A 77 -2.28 -11.38 10.82
CA LEU A 77 -3.67 -11.23 11.25
C LEU A 77 -4.33 -12.60 11.15
N PRO A 78 -4.76 -13.18 12.28
CA PRO A 78 -5.55 -14.40 12.24
C PRO A 78 -6.86 -14.19 11.47
N GLU A 79 -7.35 -15.22 10.81
CA GLU A 79 -8.61 -15.15 10.09
C GLU A 79 -9.76 -14.76 11.03
N GLY A 80 -10.60 -13.84 10.57
CA GLY A 80 -11.72 -13.35 11.36
C GLY A 80 -11.37 -12.28 12.39
N THR A 81 -10.13 -11.78 12.39
CA THR A 81 -9.68 -10.75 13.32
C THR A 81 -10.41 -9.43 13.05
N THR A 82 -10.94 -8.81 14.12
CA THR A 82 -11.62 -7.52 14.04
C THR A 82 -10.75 -6.35 14.53
N GLU A 83 -9.65 -6.66 15.20
CA GLU A 83 -8.70 -5.68 15.70
C GLU A 83 -7.29 -6.27 15.67
N LEU A 84 -6.27 -5.42 15.82
CA LEU A 84 -4.88 -5.86 15.79
C LEU A 84 -4.55 -6.70 17.02
N PRO A 85 -3.97 -7.90 16.84
CA PRO A 85 -3.46 -8.70 17.96
C PRO A 85 -2.32 -7.99 18.67
N GLU A 86 -2.05 -8.38 19.91
CA GLU A 86 -0.91 -7.90 20.67
C GLU A 86 0.40 -8.18 19.91
N GLY A 87 1.30 -7.20 19.88
CA GLY A 87 2.58 -7.31 19.20
C GLY A 87 2.51 -7.08 17.70
N VAL A 88 1.32 -6.88 17.14
CA VAL A 88 1.11 -6.59 15.72
C VAL A 88 0.76 -5.12 15.57
N GLU A 89 1.41 -4.44 14.62
CA GLU A 89 1.13 -3.05 14.32
C GLU A 89 0.93 -2.84 12.84
N LEU A 90 0.30 -1.73 12.49
CA LEU A 90 0.22 -1.26 11.11
C LEU A 90 1.20 -0.11 10.92
N ARG A 91 1.94 -0.16 9.82
CA ARG A 91 2.77 0.95 9.37
C ARG A 91 2.26 1.45 8.04
N PHE A 92 2.35 2.75 7.84
CA PHE A 92 1.73 3.44 6.73
C PHE A 92 2.79 4.15 5.90
N TYR A 93 2.71 3.98 4.57
CA TYR A 93 3.70 4.52 3.65
C TYR A 93 3.03 5.19 2.48
N CYS A 94 3.70 6.21 1.95
CA CYS A 94 3.40 6.77 0.64
C CYS A 94 4.51 6.34 -0.31
N VAL A 95 4.17 5.67 -1.38
CA VAL A 95 5.13 5.15 -2.36
C VAL A 95 4.91 5.86 -3.68
N LYS A 96 5.99 6.42 -4.23
CA LYS A 96 5.98 7.12 -5.51
C LYS A 96 7.10 6.64 -6.41
N ILE A 97 6.82 6.58 -7.70
CA ILE A 97 7.85 6.36 -8.70
C ILE A 97 8.45 7.73 -9.03
N ILE A 98 9.73 7.92 -8.72
CA ILE A 98 10.41 9.19 -8.91
C ILE A 98 10.86 9.35 -10.34
N GLU A 99 11.45 8.30 -10.91
CA GLU A 99 12.07 8.34 -12.23
C GLU A 99 12.12 6.96 -12.84
N ASN A 100 11.83 6.87 -14.13
CA ASN A 100 12.10 5.67 -14.90
C ASN A 100 13.54 5.71 -15.39
N LEU A 101 14.25 4.61 -15.18
CA LEU A 101 15.66 4.49 -15.54
C LEU A 101 15.84 3.57 -16.72
N LYS A 102 16.82 3.92 -17.58
CA LYS A 102 17.28 3.01 -18.62
C LYS A 102 18.66 2.52 -18.22
N ILE A 103 18.73 1.24 -17.87
CA ILE A 103 19.96 0.61 -17.41
C ILE A 103 20.50 -0.27 -18.53
N GLY A 104 21.83 -0.16 -18.77
CA GLY A 104 22.52 -0.95 -19.79
C GLY A 104 22.58 -0.34 -21.17
N GLU A 105 22.27 0.93 -21.27
CA GLU A 105 22.47 1.71 -22.52
C GLU A 105 23.81 2.39 -22.55
#